data_a11301c43c98923b7b46bb7d184636b6
#
_entry.id   a11301c43c98923b7b46bb7d184636b6
#
_cell.length_a   1.000
_cell.length_b   1.000
_cell.length_c   1.000
_cell.angle_alpha   90.00
_cell.angle_beta   90.00
_cell.angle_gamma   90.00
#
_symmetry.space_group_name_H-M   'P 1'
#
loop_
_entity.id
_entity.type
_entity.pdbx_description
1 polymer ?
#
loop_
_entity_poly.entity_id
_entity_poly.type
_entity_poly.pdbx_seq_one_letter_code
_entity_poly.pdbx_strand_id
1 'polypeptide(L)'
;NELLLEHKVLFFPGQTMSPEQHVEFGHNFGELEDHPNLKNPFTDHPYIFELAATHGGVADEWHTDITFQDQPSIMSILHMVKCPEYGGDTMWTNLHQAYAELSVPMQQLCEGTTALHDAAPHSRPDIMAIHPVVRVHPETGAKVLYVNEHFTRRIVEMNATESRAVLDYLTDWVKNPRFTVRYHWTPGTIAIWDNRCTQHFVLNDFEGERVIQRVTVMGDQVDAAAQPVAEPWVREGRKSATSRYDRQMRQFLRSRDNAAEG
;
A
#
# COMPACT_ATOMS: atom_id res chain seq x y z
N ASN A 1 17.04 4.95 -10.75
CA ASN A 1 15.70 5.49 -10.52
C ASN A 1 14.85 5.61 -11.80
N GLU A 2 15.42 6.12 -12.92
CA GLU A 2 14.69 6.36 -14.18
C GLU A 2 13.88 5.16 -14.67
N LEU A 3 14.48 3.97 -14.73
CA LEU A 3 13.78 2.74 -15.12
C LEU A 3 12.59 2.39 -14.20
N LEU A 4 12.72 2.65 -12.90
CA LEU A 4 11.63 2.40 -11.95
C LEU A 4 10.46 3.37 -12.19
N LEU A 5 10.75 4.64 -12.45
CA LEU A 5 9.73 5.63 -12.80
C LEU A 5 9.03 5.30 -14.13
N GLU A 6 9.74 4.72 -15.09
CA GLU A 6 9.17 4.30 -16.38
C GLU A 6 8.34 3.03 -16.24
N HIS A 7 8.90 1.97 -15.61
CA HIS A 7 8.30 0.62 -15.60
C HIS A 7 7.51 0.29 -14.33
N LYS A 8 7.66 1.04 -13.23
CA LYS A 8 7.01 0.92 -11.92
C LYS A 8 7.38 -0.33 -11.12
N VAL A 9 7.79 -1.41 -11.77
CA VAL A 9 8.35 -2.62 -11.18
C VAL A 9 9.49 -3.12 -12.03
N LEU A 10 10.59 -3.53 -11.38
CA LEU A 10 11.78 -4.07 -12.04
C LEU A 10 12.11 -5.45 -11.45
N PHE A 11 12.57 -6.37 -12.29
CA PHE A 11 12.93 -7.73 -11.88
C PHE A 11 14.39 -8.02 -12.29
N PHE A 12 15.14 -8.56 -11.34
CA PHE A 12 16.55 -8.93 -11.52
C PHE A 12 16.71 -10.40 -11.09
N PRO A 13 16.54 -11.37 -12.02
CA PRO A 13 16.71 -12.79 -11.70
C PRO A 13 18.17 -13.17 -11.45
N GLY A 14 18.39 -14.25 -10.70
CA GLY A 14 19.71 -14.86 -10.52
C GLY A 14 20.70 -14.03 -9.70
N GLN A 15 20.21 -13.20 -8.79
CA GLN A 15 21.06 -12.41 -7.91
C GLN A 15 21.42 -13.19 -6.64
N THR A 16 22.65 -12.97 -6.14
CA THR A 16 23.07 -13.41 -4.81
C THR A 16 23.26 -12.18 -3.94
N MET A 17 22.56 -12.10 -2.84
CA MET A 17 22.59 -10.95 -1.94
C MET A 17 22.50 -11.42 -0.49
N SER A 18 23.47 -10.98 0.35
CA SER A 18 23.37 -11.18 1.79
C SER A 18 22.37 -10.18 2.40
N PRO A 19 21.86 -10.45 3.64
CA PRO A 19 21.03 -9.49 4.36
C PRO A 19 21.65 -8.09 4.47
N GLU A 20 22.95 -8.03 4.77
CA GLU A 20 23.68 -6.76 4.91
C GLU A 20 23.77 -6.02 3.57
N GLN A 21 24.06 -6.73 2.48
CA GLN A 21 24.09 -6.16 1.14
C GLN A 21 22.71 -5.67 0.71
N HIS A 22 21.66 -6.38 1.09
CA HIS A 22 20.26 -5.98 0.81
C HIS A 22 19.92 -4.66 1.49
N VAL A 23 20.30 -4.50 2.75
CA VAL A 23 20.08 -3.26 3.50
C VAL A 23 20.95 -2.12 2.95
N GLU A 24 22.25 -2.37 2.69
CA GLU A 24 23.13 -1.38 2.09
C GLU A 24 22.61 -0.91 0.71
N PHE A 25 22.09 -1.83 -0.09
CA PHE A 25 21.45 -1.49 -1.36
C PHE A 25 20.22 -0.61 -1.15
N GLY A 26 19.37 -0.92 -0.18
CA GLY A 26 18.19 -0.12 0.17
C GLY A 26 18.54 1.32 0.57
N HIS A 27 19.59 1.52 1.35
CA HIS A 27 20.03 2.85 1.78
C HIS A 27 20.45 3.80 0.63
N ASN A 28 20.72 3.28 -0.57
CA ASN A 28 20.94 4.15 -1.72
C ASN A 28 19.69 4.90 -2.19
N PHE A 29 18.50 4.50 -1.72
CA PHE A 29 17.22 5.08 -2.13
C PHE A 29 16.58 5.95 -1.03
N GLY A 30 17.01 5.83 0.22
CA GLY A 30 16.49 6.62 1.34
C GLY A 30 16.59 5.93 2.69
N GLU A 31 15.86 6.46 3.66
CA GLU A 31 15.73 5.85 4.98
C GLU A 31 14.91 4.56 4.90
N LEU A 32 15.29 3.58 5.70
CA LEU A 32 14.63 2.28 5.70
C LEU A 32 13.68 2.16 6.89
N GLU A 33 12.57 1.43 6.67
CA GLU A 33 11.63 1.07 7.73
C GLU A 33 12.32 0.13 8.72
N ASP A 34 12.28 0.49 10.01
CA ASP A 34 12.75 -0.35 11.11
C ASP A 34 11.61 -1.20 11.66
N HIS A 35 11.86 -2.49 11.79
CA HIS A 35 10.90 -3.48 12.29
C HIS A 35 11.37 -4.12 13.63
N PRO A 36 11.55 -3.35 14.70
CA PRO A 36 12.17 -3.85 15.94
C PRO A 36 11.37 -4.97 16.65
N ASN A 37 10.10 -5.12 16.30
CA ASN A 37 9.19 -6.10 16.90
C ASN A 37 8.90 -7.32 16.03
N LEU A 38 9.47 -7.40 14.84
CA LEU A 38 9.31 -8.56 13.98
C LEU A 38 10.38 -9.61 14.34
N LYS A 39 9.92 -10.79 14.69
CA LYS A 39 10.78 -11.96 14.82
C LYS A 39 10.91 -12.63 13.46
N ASN A 40 11.97 -12.30 12.76
CA ASN A 40 12.31 -12.95 11.51
C ASN A 40 12.90 -14.34 11.79
N PRO A 41 12.40 -15.42 11.20
CA PRO A 41 12.90 -16.77 11.48
C PRO A 41 14.31 -17.04 10.92
N PHE A 42 14.79 -16.26 9.93
CA PHE A 42 16.04 -16.52 9.22
C PHE A 42 17.05 -15.36 9.26
N THR A 43 16.66 -14.18 9.78
CA THR A 43 17.55 -13.03 9.94
C THR A 43 17.15 -12.19 11.15
N ASP A 44 18.15 -11.71 11.89
CA ASP A 44 17.94 -10.78 13.02
C ASP A 44 18.10 -9.31 12.60
N HIS A 45 18.21 -9.03 11.27
CA HIS A 45 18.48 -7.68 10.79
C HIS A 45 17.23 -6.79 10.92
N PRO A 46 17.29 -5.65 11.66
CA PRO A 46 16.10 -4.85 12.01
C PRO A 46 15.39 -4.21 10.81
N TYR A 47 16.09 -3.99 9.71
CA TYR A 47 15.56 -3.40 8.47
C TYR A 47 15.02 -4.43 7.47
N ILE A 48 15.08 -5.72 7.79
CA ILE A 48 14.55 -6.77 6.91
C ILE A 48 13.23 -7.28 7.46
N PHE A 49 12.20 -7.12 6.68
CA PHE A 49 10.94 -7.83 6.87
C PHE A 49 11.03 -9.18 6.17
N GLU A 50 10.96 -10.27 6.94
CA GLU A 50 10.97 -11.61 6.38
C GLU A 50 9.59 -12.25 6.51
N LEU A 51 9.07 -12.75 5.41
CA LEU A 51 7.80 -13.45 5.36
C LEU A 51 8.02 -14.87 4.86
N ALA A 52 7.74 -15.83 5.75
CA ALA A 52 7.74 -17.24 5.42
C ALA A 52 6.30 -17.77 5.44
N ALA A 53 5.83 -18.32 4.34
CA ALA A 53 4.45 -18.81 4.20
C ALA A 53 4.11 -19.91 5.21
N THR A 54 5.09 -20.71 5.61
CA THR A 54 4.94 -21.75 6.67
C THR A 54 4.60 -21.19 8.05
N HIS A 55 4.76 -19.88 8.25
CA HIS A 55 4.42 -19.16 9.49
C HIS A 55 3.14 -18.33 9.38
N GLY A 56 2.33 -18.57 8.34
CA GLY A 56 0.98 -18.00 8.20
C GLY A 56 0.90 -16.65 7.52
N GLY A 57 1.95 -16.24 6.80
CA GLY A 57 1.94 -14.94 6.10
C GLY A 57 1.88 -15.09 4.58
N VAL A 58 0.72 -14.85 3.98
CA VAL A 58 0.59 -14.65 2.53
C VAL A 58 -0.14 -13.32 2.33
N ALA A 59 0.47 -12.42 1.53
CA ALA A 59 -0.11 -11.12 1.22
C ALA A 59 -1.06 -11.26 0.00
N ASP A 60 -2.17 -11.99 0.20
CA ASP A 60 -3.16 -12.35 -0.82
C ASP A 60 -4.38 -11.41 -0.88
N GLU A 61 -4.19 -10.17 -0.48
CA GLU A 61 -5.09 -9.04 -0.72
C GLU A 61 -4.36 -7.94 -1.47
N TRP A 62 -5.02 -7.25 -2.41
CA TRP A 62 -4.40 -6.16 -3.16
C TRP A 62 -4.08 -4.98 -2.24
N HIS A 63 -2.79 -4.60 -2.19
CA HIS A 63 -2.32 -3.53 -1.32
C HIS A 63 -1.12 -2.78 -1.88
N THR A 64 -1.00 -1.55 -1.45
CA THR A 64 0.25 -0.78 -1.38
C THR A 64 0.76 -0.88 0.06
N ASP A 65 2.06 -1.06 0.25
CA ASP A 65 2.65 -1.23 1.57
C ASP A 65 2.38 -0.02 2.48
N ILE A 66 2.06 -0.32 3.75
CA ILE A 66 1.98 0.61 4.90
C ILE A 66 1.21 1.92 4.67
N THR A 67 0.16 1.92 3.86
CA THR A 67 -0.64 3.14 3.59
C THR A 67 -1.41 3.66 4.82
N PHE A 68 -1.34 2.98 5.95
CA PHE A 68 -1.90 3.43 7.22
C PHE A 68 -0.97 4.42 7.97
N GLN A 69 0.21 4.73 7.43
CA GLN A 69 1.14 5.73 7.97
C GLN A 69 0.95 7.08 7.25
N ASP A 70 1.21 8.18 7.96
CA ASP A 70 1.14 9.54 7.38
C ASP A 70 2.16 9.73 6.25
N GLN A 71 3.33 9.11 6.38
CA GLN A 71 4.37 9.04 5.35
C GLN A 71 4.60 7.58 4.97
N PRO A 72 3.83 7.03 4.01
CA PRO A 72 3.96 5.65 3.61
C PRO A 72 5.25 5.42 2.79
N SER A 73 5.62 4.14 2.64
CA SER A 73 6.81 3.78 1.87
C SER A 73 6.74 4.24 0.41
N ILE A 74 7.89 4.67 -0.11
CA ILE A 74 8.02 5.00 -1.55
C ILE A 74 8.39 3.78 -2.38
N MET A 75 9.13 2.84 -1.81
CA MET A 75 9.70 1.72 -2.57
C MET A 75 9.83 0.48 -1.68
N SER A 76 9.67 -0.68 -2.27
CA SER A 76 10.02 -1.96 -1.66
C SER A 76 11.00 -2.71 -2.53
N ILE A 77 11.98 -3.33 -1.89
CA ILE A 77 13.02 -4.14 -2.51
C ILE A 77 12.91 -5.54 -1.91
N LEU A 78 12.44 -6.48 -2.70
CA LEU A 78 12.20 -7.85 -2.27
C LEU A 78 13.25 -8.79 -2.88
N HIS A 79 13.85 -9.62 -2.04
CA HIS A 79 14.69 -10.74 -2.44
C HIS A 79 13.93 -12.04 -2.20
N MET A 80 13.72 -12.83 -3.26
CA MET A 80 13.12 -14.16 -3.17
C MET A 80 14.18 -15.17 -2.74
N VAL A 81 14.16 -15.56 -1.46
CA VAL A 81 15.12 -16.50 -0.87
C VAL A 81 14.78 -17.95 -1.24
N LYS A 82 13.50 -18.30 -1.07
CA LYS A 82 12.95 -19.61 -1.46
C LYS A 82 11.60 -19.41 -2.12
N CYS A 83 11.33 -20.15 -3.18
CA CYS A 83 10.00 -20.20 -3.79
C CYS A 83 9.63 -21.63 -4.16
N PRO A 84 8.32 -21.95 -4.19
CA PRO A 84 7.84 -23.22 -4.68
C PRO A 84 8.14 -23.37 -6.18
N GLU A 85 8.14 -24.58 -6.67
CA GLU A 85 8.34 -24.86 -8.11
C GLU A 85 7.15 -24.35 -8.96
N TYR A 86 5.93 -24.40 -8.38
CA TYR A 86 4.70 -23.95 -9.02
C TYR A 86 3.89 -23.06 -8.09
N GLY A 87 3.22 -22.04 -8.65
CA GLY A 87 2.40 -21.11 -7.91
C GLY A 87 3.22 -20.09 -7.11
N GLY A 88 2.54 -19.36 -6.22
CA GLY A 88 3.15 -18.33 -5.38
C GLY A 88 3.65 -17.11 -6.14
N ASP A 89 3.20 -16.90 -7.38
CA ASP A 89 3.52 -15.74 -8.18
C ASP A 89 3.05 -14.45 -7.49
N THR A 90 3.63 -13.33 -7.88
CA THR A 90 3.14 -12.03 -7.46
C THR A 90 2.63 -11.25 -8.66
N MET A 91 1.55 -10.53 -8.46
CA MET A 91 0.99 -9.60 -9.43
C MET A 91 1.19 -8.17 -8.95
N TRP A 92 1.42 -7.25 -9.89
CA TRP A 92 1.42 -5.80 -9.64
C TRP A 92 0.41 -5.14 -10.56
N THR A 93 -0.22 -4.06 -10.08
CA THR A 93 -1.12 -3.22 -10.88
C THR A 93 -0.59 -1.80 -10.95
N ASN A 94 -0.72 -1.18 -12.12
CA ASN A 94 -0.33 0.21 -12.39
C ASN A 94 -1.49 1.15 -12.04
N LEU A 95 -1.40 1.81 -10.90
CA LEU A 95 -2.44 2.70 -10.39
C LEU A 95 -2.53 4.04 -11.15
N HIS A 96 -1.47 4.44 -11.84
CA HIS A 96 -1.50 5.58 -12.74
C HIS A 96 -2.39 5.28 -13.95
N GLN A 97 -2.20 4.13 -14.61
CA GLN A 97 -3.02 3.72 -15.72
C GLN A 97 -4.47 3.46 -15.29
N ALA A 98 -4.66 2.83 -14.13
CA ALA A 98 -5.99 2.62 -13.57
C ALA A 98 -6.75 3.94 -13.34
N TYR A 99 -6.08 4.99 -12.85
CA TYR A 99 -6.67 6.32 -12.74
C TYR A 99 -6.96 6.94 -14.13
N ALA A 100 -6.00 6.89 -15.05
CA ALA A 100 -6.12 7.54 -16.36
C ALA A 100 -7.27 6.99 -17.21
N GLU A 101 -7.63 5.72 -17.03
CA GLU A 101 -8.73 5.05 -17.75
C GLU A 101 -10.09 5.14 -17.02
N LEU A 102 -10.19 5.76 -15.85
CA LEU A 102 -11.48 6.11 -15.28
C LEU A 102 -12.20 7.13 -16.16
N SER A 103 -13.53 7.06 -16.19
CA SER A 103 -14.33 8.10 -16.83
C SER A 103 -14.12 9.47 -16.16
N VAL A 104 -14.24 10.55 -16.90
CA VAL A 104 -14.07 11.92 -16.38
C VAL A 104 -14.92 12.18 -15.12
N PRO A 105 -16.23 11.80 -15.06
CA PRO A 105 -17.01 11.96 -13.83
C PRO A 105 -16.43 11.20 -12.62
N MET A 106 -15.87 9.99 -12.85
CA MET A 106 -15.26 9.20 -11.78
C MET A 106 -13.93 9.81 -11.34
N GLN A 107 -13.11 10.30 -12.27
CA GLN A 107 -11.87 11.02 -11.94
C GLN A 107 -12.17 12.24 -11.07
N GLN A 108 -13.15 13.06 -11.45
CA GLN A 108 -13.56 14.24 -10.70
C GLN A 108 -14.07 13.90 -9.29
N LEU A 109 -14.86 12.83 -9.16
CA LEU A 109 -15.32 12.33 -7.86
C LEU A 109 -14.11 11.93 -6.97
N CYS A 110 -13.17 11.15 -7.52
CA CYS A 110 -12.01 10.65 -6.77
C CYS A 110 -11.05 11.77 -6.37
N GLU A 111 -10.78 12.74 -7.25
CA GLU A 111 -9.85 13.85 -6.98
C GLU A 111 -10.31 14.73 -5.81
N GLY A 112 -11.61 14.89 -5.63
CA GLY A 112 -12.20 15.72 -4.58
C GLY A 112 -12.45 14.98 -3.26
N THR A 113 -11.89 13.78 -3.06
CA THR A 113 -12.17 12.96 -1.87
C THR A 113 -10.90 12.42 -1.23
N THR A 114 -11.02 12.10 0.07
CA THR A 114 -9.96 11.47 0.87
C THR A 114 -10.42 10.11 1.41
N ALA A 115 -9.48 9.26 1.77
CA ALA A 115 -9.76 7.94 2.28
C ALA A 115 -9.02 7.66 3.59
N LEU A 116 -9.71 7.03 4.53
CA LEU A 116 -9.14 6.52 5.77
C LEU A 116 -8.50 5.16 5.52
N HIS A 117 -7.25 5.02 5.89
CA HIS A 117 -6.50 3.77 5.91
C HIS A 117 -6.16 3.40 7.35
N ASP A 118 -6.24 2.11 7.72
CA ASP A 118 -5.86 1.64 9.05
C ASP A 118 -5.04 0.34 9.01
N ALA A 119 -4.27 0.10 10.08
CA ALA A 119 -3.47 -1.10 10.26
C ALA A 119 -4.25 -2.24 10.96
N ALA A 120 -5.57 -2.33 10.76
CA ALA A 120 -6.38 -3.40 11.32
C ALA A 120 -5.94 -4.81 10.86
N PRO A 121 -5.51 -5.02 9.61
CA PRO A 121 -4.95 -6.31 9.19
C PRO A 121 -3.72 -6.73 10.00
N HIS A 122 -2.97 -5.77 10.50
CA HIS A 122 -1.82 -6.00 11.39
C HIS A 122 -2.19 -5.99 12.88
N SER A 123 -3.47 -6.15 13.22
CA SER A 123 -3.99 -6.09 14.60
C SER A 123 -3.74 -4.75 15.32
N ARG A 124 -3.48 -3.68 14.59
CA ARG A 124 -3.20 -2.32 15.08
C ARG A 124 -4.20 -1.30 14.51
N PRO A 125 -5.51 -1.43 14.81
CA PRO A 125 -6.55 -0.57 14.25
C PRO A 125 -6.49 0.88 14.76
N ASP A 126 -5.67 1.15 15.74
CA ASP A 126 -5.36 2.46 16.31
C ASP A 126 -4.41 3.28 15.44
N ILE A 127 -3.59 2.61 14.61
CA ILE A 127 -2.72 3.28 13.64
C ILE A 127 -3.52 3.51 12.36
N MET A 128 -3.66 4.77 11.98
CA MET A 128 -4.45 5.16 10.82
C MET A 128 -3.95 6.49 10.25
N ALA A 129 -4.15 6.65 8.95
CA ALA A 129 -3.88 7.90 8.22
C ALA A 129 -5.03 8.20 7.26
N ILE A 130 -5.18 9.48 6.88
CA ILE A 130 -6.08 9.90 5.80
C ILE A 130 -5.22 10.38 4.65
N HIS A 131 -5.46 9.78 3.48
CA HIS A 131 -4.79 10.13 2.24
C HIS A 131 -5.80 10.56 1.18
N PRO A 132 -5.39 11.36 0.18
CA PRO A 132 -6.24 11.63 -0.97
C PRO A 132 -6.55 10.31 -1.71
N VAL A 133 -7.78 10.17 -2.23
CA VAL A 133 -8.14 9.05 -3.12
C VAL A 133 -7.32 9.11 -4.41
N VAL A 134 -6.95 10.30 -4.86
CA VAL A 134 -6.03 10.52 -5.98
C VAL A 134 -4.83 11.34 -5.50
N ARG A 135 -3.66 10.69 -5.40
CA ARG A 135 -2.41 11.39 -5.12
C ARG A 135 -1.70 11.85 -6.40
N VAL A 136 -0.79 12.80 -6.25
CA VAL A 136 0.18 13.17 -7.28
C VAL A 136 1.49 12.47 -6.99
N HIS A 137 2.05 11.79 -7.98
CA HIS A 137 3.38 11.19 -7.84
C HIS A 137 4.46 12.29 -7.83
N PRO A 138 5.31 12.40 -6.79
CA PRO A 138 6.15 13.58 -6.56
C PRO A 138 7.22 13.78 -7.65
N GLU A 139 7.72 12.72 -8.28
CA GLU A 139 8.75 12.81 -9.29
C GLU A 139 8.21 12.94 -10.72
N THR A 140 7.06 12.32 -11.03
CA THR A 140 6.50 12.31 -12.38
C THR A 140 5.38 13.32 -12.59
N GLY A 141 4.78 13.85 -11.52
CA GLY A 141 3.58 14.68 -11.56
C GLY A 141 2.31 13.93 -11.98
N ALA A 142 2.38 12.63 -12.18
CA ALA A 142 1.26 11.82 -12.62
C ALA A 142 0.24 11.61 -11.51
N LYS A 143 -1.05 11.65 -11.83
CA LYS A 143 -2.14 11.31 -10.91
C LYS A 143 -2.26 9.79 -10.76
N VAL A 144 -2.50 9.34 -9.56
CA VAL A 144 -2.49 7.93 -9.17
C VAL A 144 -3.70 7.65 -8.29
N LEU A 145 -4.42 6.57 -8.58
CA LEU A 145 -5.52 6.09 -7.73
C LEU A 145 -4.94 5.43 -6.47
N TYR A 146 -5.15 6.04 -5.29
CA TYR A 146 -4.45 5.67 -4.06
C TYR A 146 -5.38 5.10 -2.98
N VAL A 147 -6.16 4.09 -3.33
CA VAL A 147 -6.97 3.28 -2.43
C VAL A 147 -6.68 1.81 -2.66
N ASN A 148 -6.72 0.99 -1.62
CA ASN A 148 -6.48 -0.45 -1.72
C ASN A 148 -7.43 -1.26 -0.84
N GLU A 149 -7.59 -2.53 -1.16
CA GLU A 149 -8.50 -3.45 -0.48
C GLU A 149 -8.07 -3.72 0.96
N HIS A 150 -6.75 -3.87 1.18
CA HIS A 150 -6.20 -4.33 2.44
C HIS A 150 -6.28 -3.28 3.57
N PHE A 151 -5.97 -2.01 3.29
CA PHE A 151 -5.88 -0.96 4.31
C PHE A 151 -6.95 0.11 4.24
N THR A 152 -7.57 0.36 3.06
CA THR A 152 -8.55 1.43 2.93
C THR A 152 -9.91 1.02 3.53
N ARG A 153 -10.49 1.90 4.35
CA ARG A 153 -11.72 1.59 5.09
C ARG A 153 -12.90 2.44 4.69
N ARG A 154 -12.66 3.70 4.33
CA ARG A 154 -13.76 4.64 4.10
C ARG A 154 -13.29 5.83 3.27
N ILE A 155 -14.14 6.31 2.36
CA ILE A 155 -14.05 7.66 1.82
C ILE A 155 -14.66 8.61 2.84
N VAL A 156 -13.90 9.60 3.25
CA VAL A 156 -14.15 10.43 4.43
C VAL A 156 -15.36 11.34 4.25
N GLU A 157 -15.54 11.90 3.08
CA GLU A 157 -16.60 12.86 2.73
C GLU A 157 -17.95 12.19 2.43
N MET A 158 -17.99 10.85 2.38
CA MET A 158 -19.18 10.07 2.02
C MET A 158 -19.82 9.37 3.22
N ASN A 159 -21.14 9.16 3.18
CA ASN A 159 -21.77 8.25 4.12
C ASN A 159 -21.30 6.80 3.90
N ALA A 160 -21.57 5.93 4.88
CA ALA A 160 -21.04 4.56 4.87
C ALA A 160 -21.48 3.72 3.65
N THR A 161 -22.69 3.96 3.13
CA THR A 161 -23.22 3.23 1.98
C THR A 161 -22.58 3.69 0.67
N GLU A 162 -22.48 5.00 0.49
CA GLU A 162 -21.83 5.61 -0.67
C GLU A 162 -20.33 5.23 -0.70
N SER A 163 -19.64 5.42 0.42
CA SER A 163 -18.22 5.06 0.56
C SER A 163 -17.95 3.61 0.17
N ARG A 164 -18.79 2.67 0.67
CA ARG A 164 -18.65 1.26 0.32
C ARG A 164 -18.80 1.04 -1.17
N ALA A 165 -19.88 1.55 -1.77
CA ALA A 165 -20.15 1.35 -3.19
C ALA A 165 -19.02 1.87 -4.09
N VAL A 166 -18.44 3.02 -3.74
CA VAL A 166 -17.32 3.62 -4.49
C VAL A 166 -16.04 2.83 -4.26
N LEU A 167 -15.72 2.46 -3.01
CA LEU A 167 -14.50 1.68 -2.72
C LEU A 167 -14.56 0.30 -3.35
N ASP A 168 -15.68 -0.42 -3.26
CA ASP A 168 -15.86 -1.73 -3.88
C ASP A 168 -15.60 -1.64 -5.40
N TYR A 169 -16.13 -0.61 -6.06
CA TYR A 169 -15.85 -0.36 -7.47
C TYR A 169 -14.37 -0.07 -7.75
N LEU A 170 -13.73 0.83 -7.00
CA LEU A 170 -12.35 1.24 -7.25
C LEU A 170 -11.35 0.12 -6.95
N THR A 171 -11.56 -0.65 -5.88
CA THR A 171 -10.68 -1.78 -5.53
C THR A 171 -10.84 -2.96 -6.49
N ASP A 172 -12.01 -3.13 -7.10
CA ASP A 172 -12.21 -4.10 -8.16
C ASP A 172 -11.64 -3.60 -9.51
N TRP A 173 -11.79 -2.32 -9.81
CA TRP A 173 -11.28 -1.70 -11.03
C TRP A 173 -9.77 -1.88 -11.21
N VAL A 174 -8.97 -1.71 -10.16
CA VAL A 174 -7.51 -1.85 -10.23
C VAL A 174 -7.03 -3.27 -10.52
N LYS A 175 -7.88 -4.27 -10.33
CA LYS A 175 -7.60 -5.70 -10.62
C LYS A 175 -7.69 -6.03 -12.11
N ASN A 176 -8.09 -5.08 -12.97
CA ASN A 176 -8.26 -5.34 -14.40
C ASN A 176 -6.93 -5.80 -15.03
N PRO A 177 -6.92 -6.92 -15.78
CA PRO A 177 -5.71 -7.45 -16.41
C PRO A 177 -4.94 -6.46 -17.30
N ARG A 178 -5.61 -5.41 -17.82
CA ARG A 178 -4.95 -4.35 -18.62
C ARG A 178 -3.93 -3.54 -17.84
N PHE A 179 -4.05 -3.49 -16.51
CA PHE A 179 -3.18 -2.72 -15.64
C PHE A 179 -2.14 -3.58 -14.93
N THR A 180 -2.26 -4.92 -15.04
CA THR A 180 -1.52 -5.85 -14.21
C THR A 180 -0.40 -6.55 -14.97
N VAL A 181 0.65 -6.90 -14.22
CA VAL A 181 1.70 -7.82 -14.62
C VAL A 181 1.78 -8.93 -13.59
N ARG A 182 2.00 -10.17 -14.02
CA ARG A 182 2.25 -11.33 -13.18
C ARG A 182 3.69 -11.80 -13.38
N TYR A 183 4.38 -12.07 -12.28
CA TYR A 183 5.73 -12.55 -12.30
C TYR A 183 5.85 -13.91 -11.58
N HIS A 184 6.43 -14.88 -12.31
CA HIS A 184 6.76 -16.19 -11.77
C HIS A 184 8.17 -16.16 -11.16
N TRP A 185 8.28 -16.50 -9.87
CA TRP A 185 9.50 -16.37 -9.13
C TRP A 185 10.50 -17.48 -9.39
N THR A 186 11.77 -17.12 -9.36
CA THR A 186 12.91 -18.03 -9.21
C THR A 186 13.74 -17.62 -7.99
N PRO A 187 14.36 -18.56 -7.25
CA PRO A 187 15.24 -18.21 -6.14
C PRO A 187 16.34 -17.23 -6.59
N GLY A 188 16.68 -16.27 -5.73
CA GLY A 188 17.63 -15.21 -6.05
C GLY A 188 17.09 -14.10 -6.95
N THR A 189 15.79 -14.07 -7.24
CA THR A 189 15.20 -12.91 -7.92
C THR A 189 15.05 -11.75 -6.96
N ILE A 190 15.49 -10.55 -7.36
CA ILE A 190 15.18 -9.29 -6.70
C ILE A 190 14.08 -8.59 -7.49
N ALA A 191 13.04 -8.15 -6.81
CA ALA A 191 12.01 -7.26 -7.38
C ALA A 191 12.03 -5.92 -6.64
N ILE A 192 11.95 -4.84 -7.41
CA ILE A 192 11.87 -3.47 -6.88
C ILE A 192 10.62 -2.83 -7.45
N TRP A 193 9.76 -2.26 -6.61
CA TRP A 193 8.56 -1.57 -7.07
C TRP A 193 8.33 -0.24 -6.37
N ASP A 194 7.71 0.67 -7.10
CA ASP A 194 7.30 1.98 -6.61
C ASP A 194 5.94 1.89 -5.92
N ASN A 195 5.93 1.96 -4.60
CA ASN A 195 4.70 1.94 -3.78
C ASN A 195 3.83 3.18 -3.98
N ARG A 196 4.38 4.26 -4.55
CA ARG A 196 3.62 5.48 -4.79
C ARG A 196 2.59 5.33 -5.92
N CYS A 197 2.76 4.32 -6.79
CA CYS A 197 1.92 4.12 -7.97
C CYS A 197 1.60 2.66 -8.30
N THR A 198 1.87 1.72 -7.40
CA THR A 198 1.52 0.30 -7.59
C THR A 198 0.82 -0.30 -6.38
N GLN A 199 0.03 -1.32 -6.62
CA GLN A 199 -0.36 -2.32 -5.63
C GLN A 199 0.19 -3.67 -6.06
N HIS A 200 0.28 -4.58 -5.12
CA HIS A 200 0.67 -5.95 -5.38
C HIS A 200 -0.19 -6.96 -4.63
N PHE A 201 -0.12 -8.20 -5.10
CA PHE A 201 -0.93 -9.32 -4.64
C PHE A 201 -0.15 -10.62 -4.83
N VAL A 202 -0.09 -11.48 -3.82
CA VAL A 202 0.52 -12.80 -3.92
C VAL A 202 -0.55 -13.84 -4.20
N LEU A 203 -0.37 -14.65 -5.25
CA LEU A 203 -1.25 -15.78 -5.51
C LEU A 203 -1.00 -16.87 -4.47
N ASN A 204 -2.02 -17.17 -3.68
CA ASN A 204 -1.98 -18.18 -2.64
C ASN A 204 -2.40 -19.56 -3.21
N ASP A 205 -1.71 -19.97 -4.28
CA ASP A 205 -1.98 -21.18 -5.08
C ASP A 205 -0.79 -22.17 -5.10
N PHE A 206 -0.01 -22.20 -4.02
CA PHE A 206 1.22 -22.99 -3.93
C PHE A 206 1.27 -23.86 -2.68
N GLU A 207 2.10 -24.90 -2.74
CA GLU A 207 2.49 -25.74 -1.62
C GLU A 207 4.00 -25.64 -1.40
N GLY A 208 4.45 -25.84 -0.15
CA GLY A 208 5.86 -25.84 0.21
C GLY A 208 6.40 -24.49 0.72
N GLU A 209 7.70 -24.36 0.72
CA GLU A 209 8.37 -23.20 1.29
C GLU A 209 8.36 -22.01 0.32
N ARG A 210 7.92 -20.86 0.83
CA ARG A 210 8.07 -19.58 0.17
C ARG A 210 8.61 -18.58 1.20
N VAL A 211 9.83 -18.10 0.99
CA VAL A 211 10.52 -17.18 1.90
C VAL A 211 11.00 -15.97 1.12
N ILE A 212 10.54 -14.81 1.52
CA ILE A 212 11.00 -13.53 1.01
C ILE A 212 11.67 -12.71 2.10
N GLN A 213 12.65 -11.93 1.72
CA GLN A 213 13.21 -10.85 2.53
C GLN A 213 12.95 -9.53 1.82
N ARG A 214 12.43 -8.54 2.53
CA ARG A 214 12.08 -7.24 1.98
C ARG A 214 12.68 -6.12 2.81
N VAL A 215 13.26 -5.16 2.12
CA VAL A 215 13.63 -3.85 2.65
C VAL A 215 12.63 -2.84 2.12
N THR A 216 12.11 -2.00 3.00
CA THR A 216 11.12 -0.96 2.68
C THR A 216 11.78 0.40 2.83
N VAL A 217 11.76 1.21 1.76
CA VAL A 217 12.27 2.58 1.79
C VAL A 217 11.13 3.52 2.19
N MET A 218 11.33 4.27 3.27
CA MET A 218 10.37 5.24 3.79
C MET A 218 10.32 6.48 2.89
N GLY A 219 9.23 7.21 2.97
CA GLY A 219 9.05 8.21 1.99
C GLY A 219 8.26 9.45 2.34
N ASP A 220 7.64 9.99 1.32
CA ASP A 220 7.14 11.34 1.22
C ASP A 220 5.75 11.50 1.85
N GLN A 221 5.38 12.74 2.16
CA GLN A 221 3.98 13.09 2.34
C GLN A 221 3.19 12.81 1.06
N VAL A 222 1.94 12.46 1.23
CA VAL A 222 1.07 12.12 0.10
C VAL A 222 0.35 13.37 -0.39
N ASP A 223 0.82 13.93 -1.49
CA ASP A 223 0.21 15.11 -2.10
C ASP A 223 -1.10 14.79 -2.81
N ALA A 224 -2.13 15.58 -2.55
CA ALA A 224 -3.43 15.45 -3.17
C ALA A 224 -3.48 16.05 -4.58
N ALA A 225 -4.22 15.43 -5.50
CA ALA A 225 -4.48 15.99 -6.82
C ALA A 225 -5.41 17.22 -6.77
N ALA A 226 -6.30 17.30 -5.78
CA ALA A 226 -7.16 18.42 -5.50
C ALA A 226 -7.51 18.49 -4.01
N GLN A 227 -8.01 19.63 -3.55
CA GLN A 227 -8.56 19.74 -2.19
C GLN A 227 -9.89 18.99 -2.08
N PRO A 228 -10.21 18.43 -0.90
CA PRO A 228 -11.51 17.80 -0.66
C PRO A 228 -12.66 18.76 -0.97
N VAL A 229 -13.68 18.24 -1.64
CA VAL A 229 -14.87 19.03 -2.04
C VAL A 229 -15.84 19.29 -0.89
N ALA A 230 -15.70 18.58 0.21
CA ALA A 230 -16.57 18.66 1.37
C ALA A 230 -15.83 18.35 2.67
N GLU A 231 -16.41 18.76 3.78
CA GLU A 231 -15.97 18.33 5.11
C GLU A 231 -16.25 16.82 5.33
N PRO A 232 -15.52 16.18 6.26
CA PRO A 232 -15.75 14.79 6.61
C PRO A 232 -17.21 14.55 6.98
N TRP A 233 -17.82 13.53 6.35
CA TRP A 233 -19.21 13.20 6.64
C TRP A 233 -19.35 12.55 8.01
N VAL A 234 -20.07 13.21 8.91
CA VAL A 234 -20.43 12.71 10.24
C VAL A 234 -21.95 12.77 10.38
N ARG A 235 -22.56 11.66 10.77
CA ARG A 235 -24.00 11.60 10.98
C ARG A 235 -24.40 12.50 12.15
N GLU A 236 -25.17 13.53 11.88
CA GLU A 236 -25.71 14.44 12.91
C GLU A 236 -26.68 13.70 13.88
N GLY A 237 -26.77 14.23 15.11
CA GLY A 237 -27.76 13.80 16.10
C GLY A 237 -27.50 12.47 16.81
N ARG A 238 -26.45 11.70 16.48
CA ARG A 238 -26.09 10.50 17.22
C ARG A 238 -24.99 10.76 18.24
N LYS A 239 -25.32 10.55 19.53
CA LYS A 239 -24.34 10.65 20.64
C LYS A 239 -23.35 9.48 20.67
N SER A 240 -23.68 8.31 20.09
CA SER A 240 -22.83 7.15 20.02
C SER A 240 -22.46 6.77 18.58
N ALA A 241 -21.19 6.49 18.35
CA ALA A 241 -20.73 5.92 17.09
C ALA A 241 -21.27 4.49 16.91
N THR A 242 -21.87 4.20 15.77
CA THR A 242 -22.52 2.92 15.49
C THR A 242 -21.60 1.91 14.85
N SER A 243 -20.48 2.34 14.26
CA SER A 243 -19.47 1.48 13.69
C SER A 243 -18.09 1.78 14.26
N ARG A 244 -17.16 0.84 14.09
CA ARG A 244 -15.74 1.03 14.43
C ARG A 244 -15.17 2.24 13.69
N TYR A 245 -15.47 2.37 12.39
CA TYR A 245 -14.93 3.43 11.54
C TYR A 245 -15.48 4.82 11.89
N ASP A 246 -16.74 4.93 12.30
CA ASP A 246 -17.29 6.19 12.82
C ASP A 246 -16.56 6.62 14.10
N ARG A 247 -16.14 5.68 14.95
CA ARG A 247 -15.34 5.98 16.14
C ARG A 247 -13.94 6.45 15.78
N GLN A 248 -13.26 5.75 14.89
CA GLN A 248 -11.92 6.09 14.39
C GLN A 248 -11.90 7.48 13.73
N MET A 249 -12.88 7.74 12.86
CA MET A 249 -13.03 9.03 12.20
C MET A 249 -13.20 10.18 13.19
N ARG A 250 -14.05 10.01 14.20
CA ARG A 250 -14.24 11.03 15.25
C ARG A 250 -12.99 11.23 16.09
N GLN A 251 -12.26 10.17 16.36
CA GLN A 251 -10.97 10.26 17.07
C GLN A 251 -9.94 11.03 16.24
N PHE A 252 -9.83 10.72 14.96
CA PHE A 252 -8.94 11.41 14.03
C PHE A 252 -9.28 12.90 13.94
N LEU A 253 -10.55 13.25 13.74
CA LEU A 253 -10.98 14.65 13.66
C LEU A 253 -10.63 15.43 14.92
N ARG A 254 -10.85 14.85 16.11
CA ARG A 254 -10.48 15.48 17.39
C ARG A 254 -8.97 15.68 17.52
N SER A 255 -8.15 14.74 17.08
CA SER A 255 -6.69 14.89 17.13
C SER A 255 -6.21 15.99 16.18
N ARG A 256 -6.81 16.13 15.00
CA ARG A 256 -6.53 17.20 14.05
C ARG A 256 -6.92 18.58 14.62
N ASP A 257 -8.10 18.70 15.20
CA ASP A 257 -8.58 19.95 15.79
C ASP A 257 -7.69 20.41 16.94
N ASN A 258 -7.28 19.48 17.82
CA ASN A 258 -6.35 19.79 18.93
C ASN A 258 -4.95 20.20 18.44
N ALA A 259 -4.48 19.64 17.30
CA ALA A 259 -3.18 20.02 16.71
C ALA A 259 -3.21 21.38 16.01
N ALA A 260 -4.38 21.87 15.61
CA ALA A 260 -4.56 23.19 15.00
C ALA A 260 -4.69 24.32 16.04
N GLU A 261 -4.97 23.99 17.31
CA GLU A 261 -5.11 24.94 18.42
C GLU A 261 -3.83 25.12 19.26
N GLY A 262 -2.78 24.32 19.01
CA GLY A 262 -1.47 24.35 19.71
C GLY A 262 -0.35 24.86 18.81
#